data_32b2c421bbcc32c9f18844ce8a7fa8f8
#
_entry.id   32b2c421bbcc32c9f18844ce8a7fa8f8
#
_cell.length_a   1.000
_cell.length_b   1.000
_cell.length_c   1.000
_cell.angle_alpha   90.00
_cell.angle_beta   90.00
_cell.angle_gamma   90.00
#
_symmetry.space_group_name_H-M   'P 1'
#
loop_
_entity.id
_entity.type
_entity.pdbx_description
1 polymer ?
#
loop_
_entity_poly.entity_id
_entity_poly.type
_entity_poly.pdbx_seq_one_letter_code
_entity_poly.pdbx_strand_id
1 'polypeptide(L)'
;MAETMQVSAQRAWTHLKKYQPLIHELVSRDLKVKYRRSFLGYIWSILNPLLMMLLQSIIFSYMFRNDIPNFPLYLICGNTLFTFFNETTSMGLTSVIQNAPLIKKVYIPKFIFPISQAVSRFVTMLFSFGAVLLVMIFTRATFYWTIFLSWLPLVLLFFFSCGLGLLLSALAVYFRI
;
A
#
# COMPACT_ATOMS: atom_id res chain seq x y z
N MET A 1 3.45 -32.66 -11.33
CA MET A 1 2.76 -31.36 -11.07
C MET A 1 3.43 -30.52 -9.99
N ALA A 2 3.88 -31.11 -8.86
CA ALA A 2 4.61 -30.38 -7.81
C ALA A 2 6.00 -29.89 -8.25
N GLU A 3 6.76 -30.69 -8.98
CA GLU A 3 8.09 -30.30 -9.48
C GLU A 3 8.06 -29.13 -10.49
N THR A 4 7.06 -29.10 -11.38
CA THR A 4 6.89 -27.99 -12.32
C THR A 4 6.53 -26.68 -11.63
N MET A 5 5.77 -26.73 -10.53
CA MET A 5 5.48 -25.56 -9.69
C MET A 5 6.72 -25.07 -8.92
N GLN A 6 7.56 -25.96 -8.39
CA GLN A 6 8.80 -25.58 -7.71
C GLN A 6 9.82 -24.94 -8.66
N VAL A 7 9.98 -25.48 -9.87
CA VAL A 7 10.89 -24.92 -10.89
C VAL A 7 10.41 -23.55 -11.36
N SER A 8 9.08 -23.34 -11.50
CA SER A 8 8.53 -22.05 -11.86
C SER A 8 8.67 -21.00 -10.73
N ALA A 9 8.47 -21.41 -9.47
CA ALA A 9 8.65 -20.55 -8.31
C ALA A 9 10.13 -20.14 -8.11
N GLN A 10 11.06 -21.06 -8.29
CA GLN A 10 12.50 -20.76 -8.21
C GLN A 10 12.95 -19.81 -9.32
N ARG A 11 12.45 -19.99 -10.54
CA ARG A 11 12.71 -19.04 -11.63
C ARG A 11 12.15 -17.65 -11.35
N ALA A 12 10.92 -17.56 -10.85
CA ALA A 12 10.31 -16.30 -10.45
C ALA A 12 11.13 -15.59 -9.35
N TRP A 13 11.62 -16.35 -8.37
CA TRP A 13 12.45 -15.82 -7.29
C TRP A 13 13.82 -15.32 -7.75
N THR A 14 14.49 -16.05 -8.65
CA THR A 14 15.76 -15.62 -9.27
C THR A 14 15.58 -14.39 -10.15
N HIS A 15 14.48 -14.29 -10.86
CA HIS A 15 14.13 -13.09 -11.62
C HIS A 15 13.85 -11.88 -10.70
N LEU A 16 13.12 -12.04 -9.60
CA LEU A 16 12.89 -10.97 -8.62
C LEU A 16 14.22 -10.49 -7.99
N LYS A 17 15.12 -11.40 -7.60
CA LYS A 17 16.45 -11.01 -7.10
C LYS A 17 17.26 -10.21 -8.11
N LYS A 18 17.24 -10.60 -9.37
CA LYS A 18 17.95 -9.88 -10.45
C LYS A 18 17.44 -8.44 -10.62
N TYR A 19 16.15 -8.21 -10.44
CA TYR A 19 15.53 -6.90 -10.60
C TYR A 19 15.32 -6.13 -9.29
N GLN A 20 15.79 -6.66 -8.17
CA GLN A 20 15.71 -6.00 -6.86
C GLN A 20 16.29 -4.57 -6.85
N PRO A 21 17.47 -4.29 -7.47
CA PRO A 21 17.99 -2.92 -7.54
C PRO A 21 17.05 -1.98 -8.31
N LEU A 22 16.43 -2.47 -9.38
CA LEU A 22 15.47 -1.70 -10.18
C LEU A 22 14.19 -1.42 -9.39
N ILE A 23 13.66 -2.41 -8.68
CA ILE A 23 12.49 -2.21 -7.81
C ILE A 23 12.80 -1.16 -6.75
N HIS A 24 13.96 -1.24 -6.11
CA HIS A 24 14.40 -0.26 -5.11
C HIS A 24 14.47 1.16 -5.69
N GLU A 25 15.02 1.31 -6.89
CA GLU A 25 15.12 2.62 -7.57
C GLU A 25 13.74 3.18 -7.94
N LEU A 26 12.84 2.33 -8.44
CA LEU A 26 11.45 2.72 -8.74
C LEU A 26 10.71 3.14 -7.49
N VAL A 27 10.83 2.38 -6.40
CA VAL A 27 10.22 2.71 -5.09
C VAL A 27 10.76 4.03 -4.57
N SER A 28 12.08 4.20 -4.59
CA SER A 28 12.74 5.44 -4.15
C SER A 28 12.29 6.66 -4.97
N ARG A 29 12.20 6.49 -6.29
CA ARG A 29 11.67 7.52 -7.20
C ARG A 29 10.23 7.90 -6.84
N ASP A 30 9.36 6.91 -6.67
CA ASP A 30 7.94 7.14 -6.42
C ASP A 30 7.71 7.82 -5.06
N LEU A 31 8.47 7.43 -4.03
CA LEU A 31 8.46 8.09 -2.73
C LEU A 31 8.99 9.52 -2.83
N LYS A 32 10.11 9.74 -3.52
CA LYS A 32 10.67 11.09 -3.73
C LYS A 32 9.69 11.99 -4.47
N VAL A 33 9.04 11.49 -5.52
CA VAL A 33 8.05 12.27 -6.30
C VAL A 33 6.84 12.62 -5.45
N LYS A 34 6.34 11.68 -4.63
CA LYS A 34 5.19 11.91 -3.73
C LYS A 34 5.49 13.00 -2.70
N TYR A 35 6.70 13.05 -2.16
CA TYR A 35 7.04 13.92 -1.03
C TYR A 35 7.85 15.19 -1.40
N ARG A 36 8.50 15.23 -2.57
CA ARG A 36 9.38 16.35 -2.97
C ARG A 36 8.63 17.66 -3.26
N ARG A 37 7.34 17.58 -3.63
CA ARG A 37 6.53 18.77 -3.97
C ARG A 37 5.76 19.37 -2.79
N SER A 38 5.83 18.79 -1.60
CA SER A 38 5.10 19.25 -0.42
C SER A 38 6.07 19.83 0.61
N PHE A 39 5.76 21.02 1.11
CA PHE A 39 6.48 21.66 2.20
C PHE A 39 6.47 20.79 3.48
N LEU A 40 5.41 20.00 3.68
CA LEU A 40 5.24 19.09 4.80
C LEU A 40 5.82 17.68 4.54
N GLY A 41 6.19 17.35 3.29
CA GLY A 41 6.84 16.09 2.92
C GLY A 41 6.20 14.84 3.54
N TYR A 42 7.01 14.07 4.28
CA TYR A 42 6.57 12.83 4.95
C TYR A 42 5.54 13.07 6.07
N ILE A 43 5.50 14.26 6.68
CA ILE A 43 4.53 14.62 7.71
C ILE A 43 3.09 14.53 7.16
N TRP A 44 2.90 14.82 5.88
CA TRP A 44 1.61 14.71 5.22
C TRP A 44 1.03 13.29 5.22
N SER A 45 1.89 12.28 5.21
CA SER A 45 1.45 10.87 5.31
C SER A 45 0.82 10.51 6.66
N ILE A 46 1.20 11.24 7.70
CA ILE A 46 0.65 11.10 9.06
C ILE A 46 -0.56 12.03 9.21
N LEU A 47 -0.44 13.25 8.73
CA LEU A 47 -1.47 14.28 8.89
C LEU A 47 -2.75 13.95 8.10
N ASN A 48 -2.62 13.44 6.89
CA ASN A 48 -3.78 13.11 6.05
C ASN A 48 -4.72 12.07 6.70
N PRO A 49 -4.26 10.88 7.18
CA PRO A 49 -5.13 9.95 7.88
C PRO A 49 -5.71 10.52 9.19
N LEU A 50 -4.98 11.40 9.90
CA LEU A 50 -5.50 12.08 11.09
C LEU A 50 -6.64 13.03 10.76
N LEU A 51 -6.49 13.86 9.73
CA LEU A 51 -7.54 14.77 9.28
C LEU A 51 -8.78 14.01 8.79
N MET A 52 -8.59 12.94 8.02
CA MET A 52 -9.69 12.09 7.58
C MET A 52 -10.40 11.41 8.75
N MET A 53 -9.65 10.92 9.75
CA MET A 53 -10.23 10.39 10.98
C MET A 53 -11.08 11.44 11.71
N LEU A 54 -10.58 12.67 11.86
CA LEU A 54 -11.31 13.76 12.52
C LEU A 54 -12.61 14.06 11.78
N LEU A 55 -12.56 14.24 10.46
CA LEU A 55 -13.74 14.48 9.64
C LEU A 55 -14.76 13.35 9.76
N GLN A 56 -14.31 12.12 9.62
CA GLN A 56 -15.17 10.95 9.73
C GLN A 56 -15.75 10.81 11.16
N SER A 57 -14.95 11.03 12.21
CA SER A 57 -15.43 10.98 13.59
C SER A 57 -16.53 12.01 13.86
N ILE A 58 -16.39 13.23 13.33
CA ILE A 58 -17.43 14.27 13.44
C ILE A 58 -18.70 13.83 12.73
N ILE A 59 -18.61 13.41 11.47
CA ILE A 59 -19.78 13.01 10.66
C ILE A 59 -20.50 11.82 11.32
N PHE A 60 -19.76 10.78 11.67
CA PHE A 60 -20.36 9.56 12.21
C PHE A 60 -20.85 9.70 13.65
N SER A 61 -20.26 10.58 14.46
CA SER A 61 -20.79 10.86 15.81
C SER A 61 -22.15 11.55 15.77
N TYR A 62 -22.44 12.34 14.73
CA TYR A 62 -23.77 12.94 14.52
C TYR A 62 -24.79 11.96 13.93
N MET A 63 -24.35 11.05 13.04
CA MET A 63 -25.27 10.14 12.32
C MET A 63 -25.53 8.84 13.08
N PHE A 64 -24.53 8.30 13.74
CA PHE A 64 -24.60 7.02 14.44
C PHE A 64 -24.28 7.22 15.91
N ARG A 65 -25.22 6.91 16.80
CA ARG A 65 -24.95 6.76 18.25
C ARG A 65 -24.16 5.47 18.44
N ASN A 66 -22.85 5.56 18.30
CA ASN A 66 -21.98 4.40 18.34
C ASN A 66 -21.52 4.10 19.76
N ASP A 67 -21.86 2.92 20.26
CA ASP A 67 -21.35 2.35 21.51
C ASP A 67 -19.97 1.67 21.35
N ILE A 68 -19.23 2.00 20.25
CA ILE A 68 -17.92 1.39 20.02
C ILE A 68 -16.87 2.12 20.85
N PRO A 69 -16.21 1.44 21.80
CA PRO A 69 -15.13 2.05 22.58
C PRO A 69 -13.97 2.45 21.65
N ASN A 70 -13.41 3.65 21.87
CA ASN A 70 -12.32 4.21 21.06
C ASN A 70 -12.62 4.28 19.55
N PHE A 71 -13.82 4.74 19.19
CA PHE A 71 -14.29 4.87 17.81
C PHE A 71 -13.28 5.57 16.86
N PRO A 72 -12.56 6.64 17.25
CA PRO A 72 -11.53 7.26 16.40
C PRO A 72 -10.40 6.30 16.04
N LEU A 73 -9.96 5.45 16.96
CA LEU A 73 -8.93 4.45 16.71
C LEU A 73 -9.41 3.38 15.73
N TYR A 74 -10.64 2.92 15.89
CA TYR A 74 -11.28 1.98 14.94
C TYR A 74 -11.32 2.56 13.53
N LEU A 75 -11.76 3.82 13.38
CA LEU A 75 -11.84 4.50 12.08
C LEU A 75 -10.48 4.64 11.40
N ILE A 76 -9.46 5.12 12.13
CA ILE A 76 -8.14 5.34 11.52
C ILE A 76 -7.48 4.04 11.09
N CYS A 77 -7.64 2.96 11.86
CA CYS A 77 -7.15 1.63 11.48
C CYS A 77 -7.81 1.15 10.20
N GLY A 78 -9.15 1.13 10.15
CA GLY A 78 -9.91 0.70 8.97
C GLY A 78 -9.59 1.54 7.73
N ASN A 79 -9.57 2.87 7.90
CA ASN A 79 -9.28 3.79 6.79
C ASN A 79 -7.86 3.63 6.25
N THR A 80 -6.86 3.41 7.10
CA THR A 80 -5.47 3.20 6.68
C THR A 80 -5.32 1.93 5.84
N LEU A 81 -5.94 0.83 6.26
CA LEU A 81 -5.93 -0.43 5.53
C LEU A 81 -6.67 -0.33 4.20
N PHE A 82 -7.85 0.28 4.21
CA PHE A 82 -8.65 0.48 3.01
C PHE A 82 -7.96 1.39 2.00
N THR A 83 -7.34 2.47 2.46
CA THR A 83 -6.56 3.39 1.61
C THR A 83 -5.38 2.68 0.96
N PHE A 84 -4.64 1.86 1.73
CA PHE A 84 -3.56 1.05 1.18
C PHE A 84 -4.05 0.11 0.07
N PHE A 85 -5.13 -0.63 0.32
CA PHE A 85 -5.74 -1.53 -0.66
C PHE A 85 -6.14 -0.78 -1.94
N ASN A 86 -6.87 0.32 -1.79
CA ASN A 86 -7.37 1.12 -2.90
C ASN A 86 -6.25 1.78 -3.71
N GLU A 87 -5.26 2.38 -3.04
CA GLU A 87 -4.10 2.98 -3.73
C GLU A 87 -3.27 1.91 -4.46
N THR A 88 -3.04 0.75 -3.83
CA THR A 88 -2.24 -0.32 -4.44
C THR A 88 -2.90 -0.89 -5.69
N THR A 89 -4.20 -1.15 -5.63
CA THR A 89 -4.95 -1.69 -6.78
C THR A 89 -5.09 -0.66 -7.90
N SER A 90 -5.43 0.59 -7.59
CA SER A 90 -5.58 1.66 -8.58
C SER A 90 -4.26 2.01 -9.27
N MET A 91 -3.17 2.12 -8.52
CA MET A 91 -1.84 2.38 -9.09
C MET A 91 -1.27 1.17 -9.80
N GLY A 92 -1.56 -0.05 -9.34
CA GLY A 92 -1.24 -1.28 -10.03
C GLY A 92 -1.83 -1.30 -11.44
N LEU A 93 -3.12 -0.96 -11.57
CA LEU A 93 -3.84 -0.90 -12.84
C LEU A 93 -3.16 0.04 -13.86
N THR A 94 -2.73 1.21 -13.43
CA THR A 94 -2.13 2.24 -14.32
C THR A 94 -0.61 2.12 -14.47
N SER A 95 0.04 1.30 -13.65
CA SER A 95 1.51 1.25 -13.51
C SER A 95 2.26 0.98 -14.82
N VAL A 96 1.82 0.03 -15.62
CA VAL A 96 2.46 -0.33 -16.89
C VAL A 96 2.27 0.78 -17.92
N ILE A 97 1.09 1.39 -17.95
CA ILE A 97 0.74 2.45 -18.90
C ILE A 97 1.56 3.71 -18.61
N GLN A 98 1.68 4.10 -17.36
CA GLN A 98 2.45 5.28 -16.93
C GLN A 98 3.95 5.13 -17.21
N ASN A 99 4.48 3.91 -17.13
CA ASN A 99 5.89 3.61 -17.40
C ASN A 99 6.15 3.13 -18.85
N ALA A 100 5.18 3.26 -19.77
CA ALA A 100 5.35 2.89 -21.18
C ALA A 100 6.59 3.54 -21.85
N PRO A 101 6.95 4.81 -21.60
CA PRO A 101 8.17 5.40 -22.15
C PRO A 101 9.46 4.69 -21.72
N LEU A 102 9.49 4.15 -20.50
CA LEU A 102 10.62 3.40 -19.94
C LEU A 102 10.69 2.00 -20.58
N ILE A 103 9.54 1.34 -20.72
CA ILE A 103 9.43 0.01 -21.33
C ILE A 103 9.90 0.01 -22.80
N LYS A 104 9.66 1.12 -23.52
CA LYS A 104 10.11 1.27 -24.92
C LYS A 104 11.62 1.45 -25.07
N LYS A 105 12.32 1.94 -24.03
CA LYS A 105 13.76 2.22 -24.06
C LYS A 105 14.61 1.05 -23.57
N VAL A 106 14.08 0.27 -22.61
CA VAL A 106 14.80 -0.82 -21.96
C VAL A 106 13.88 -2.02 -21.83
N TYR A 107 14.40 -3.21 -22.14
CA TYR A 107 13.65 -4.46 -21.96
C TYR A 107 13.51 -4.79 -20.47
N ILE A 108 12.37 -4.42 -19.89
CA ILE A 108 12.01 -4.66 -18.50
C ILE A 108 10.74 -5.50 -18.44
N PRO A 109 10.70 -6.60 -17.68
CA PRO A 109 9.47 -7.38 -17.49
C PRO A 109 8.35 -6.51 -16.89
N LYS A 110 7.19 -6.52 -17.53
CA LYS A 110 6.06 -5.62 -17.19
C LYS A 110 5.54 -5.78 -15.74
N PHE A 111 5.67 -6.98 -15.16
CA PHE A 111 5.21 -7.26 -13.79
C PHE A 111 5.98 -6.51 -12.70
N ILE A 112 7.17 -5.99 -13.01
CA ILE A 112 8.00 -5.22 -12.05
C ILE A 112 7.30 -3.93 -11.64
N PHE A 113 6.58 -3.28 -12.55
CA PHE A 113 5.94 -2.00 -12.29
C PHE A 113 4.79 -2.09 -11.26
N PRO A 114 3.82 -3.02 -11.37
CA PRO A 114 2.81 -3.19 -10.31
C PRO A 114 3.40 -3.60 -8.96
N ILE A 115 4.44 -4.45 -8.95
CA ILE A 115 5.13 -4.86 -7.72
C ILE A 115 5.80 -3.66 -7.06
N SER A 116 6.53 -2.83 -7.82
CA SER A 116 7.19 -1.63 -7.27
C SER A 116 6.16 -0.64 -6.69
N GLN A 117 4.99 -0.49 -7.33
CA GLN A 117 3.89 0.31 -6.80
C GLN A 117 3.35 -0.26 -5.48
N ALA A 118 3.11 -1.57 -5.41
CA ALA A 118 2.65 -2.22 -4.19
C ALA A 118 3.62 -2.00 -3.03
N VAL A 119 4.93 -2.15 -3.26
CA VAL A 119 5.97 -1.91 -2.25
C VAL A 119 6.00 -0.44 -1.83
N SER A 120 5.92 0.51 -2.78
CA SER A 120 5.88 1.96 -2.49
C SER A 120 4.69 2.32 -1.61
N ARG A 121 3.51 1.75 -1.88
CA ARG A 121 2.29 1.99 -1.08
C ARG A 121 2.39 1.34 0.28
N PHE A 122 3.00 0.17 0.38
CA PHE A 122 3.24 -0.50 1.66
C PHE A 122 4.14 0.35 2.57
N VAL A 123 5.23 0.89 2.04
CA VAL A 123 6.09 1.83 2.78
C VAL A 123 5.31 3.07 3.23
N THR A 124 4.48 3.65 2.34
CA THR A 124 3.61 4.78 2.72
C THR A 124 2.63 4.42 3.84
N MET A 125 2.04 3.22 3.78
CA MET A 125 1.15 2.72 4.83
C MET A 125 1.87 2.59 6.17
N LEU A 126 3.12 2.14 6.19
CA LEU A 126 3.91 2.07 7.43
C LEU A 126 4.10 3.46 8.06
N PHE A 127 4.33 4.51 7.26
CA PHE A 127 4.33 5.89 7.79
C PHE A 127 2.96 6.30 8.34
N SER A 128 1.86 5.91 7.69
CA SER A 128 0.50 6.17 8.18
C SER A 128 0.19 5.44 9.49
N PHE A 129 0.84 4.30 9.76
CA PHE A 129 0.78 3.65 11.08
C PHE A 129 1.31 4.53 12.22
N GLY A 130 2.21 5.47 11.92
CA GLY A 130 2.60 6.51 12.89
C GLY A 130 1.41 7.33 13.37
N ALA A 131 0.43 7.63 12.51
CA ALA A 131 -0.82 8.29 12.91
C ALA A 131 -1.66 7.41 13.83
N VAL A 132 -1.74 6.10 13.55
CA VAL A 132 -2.46 5.15 14.42
C VAL A 132 -1.85 5.11 15.82
N LEU A 133 -0.51 5.05 15.91
CA LEU A 133 0.21 5.07 17.19
C LEU A 133 -0.03 6.38 17.97
N LEU A 134 -0.03 7.53 17.27
CA LEU A 134 -0.36 8.81 17.88
C LEU A 134 -1.77 8.80 18.49
N VAL A 135 -2.77 8.34 17.74
CA VAL A 135 -4.15 8.24 18.24
C VAL A 135 -4.26 7.29 19.41
N MET A 136 -3.54 6.15 19.40
CA MET A 136 -3.50 5.21 20.53
C MET A 136 -2.99 5.89 21.82
N ILE A 137 -1.94 6.71 21.72
CA ILE A 137 -1.37 7.44 22.85
C ILE A 137 -2.40 8.46 23.37
N PHE A 138 -3.02 9.25 22.48
CA PHE A 138 -3.99 10.27 22.87
C PHE A 138 -5.28 9.68 23.48
N THR A 139 -5.75 8.55 22.97
CA THR A 139 -6.96 7.87 23.48
C THR A 139 -6.67 6.99 24.69
N ARG A 140 -5.41 6.92 25.16
CA ARG A 140 -4.97 6.03 26.25
C ARG A 140 -5.43 4.58 26.06
N ALA A 141 -5.43 4.12 24.82
CA ALA A 141 -5.78 2.75 24.50
C ALA A 141 -4.76 1.79 25.12
N THR A 142 -5.24 0.70 25.71
CA THR A 142 -4.36 -0.30 26.32
C THR A 142 -3.56 -1.02 25.26
N PHE A 143 -2.24 -1.07 25.45
CA PHE A 143 -1.34 -1.83 24.61
C PHE A 143 -1.42 -3.32 24.96
N TYR A 144 -2.05 -4.11 24.08
CA TYR A 144 -2.06 -5.56 24.22
C TYR A 144 -0.98 -6.18 23.30
N TRP A 145 -0.40 -7.30 23.71
CA TRP A 145 0.52 -8.10 22.90
C TRP A 145 -0.08 -8.51 21.54
N THR A 146 -1.40 -8.53 21.44
CA THR A 146 -2.17 -8.77 20.22
C THR A 146 -1.82 -7.81 19.07
N ILE A 147 -1.21 -6.64 19.37
CA ILE A 147 -0.72 -5.70 18.35
C ILE A 147 0.34 -6.36 17.45
N PHE A 148 1.19 -7.23 17.99
CA PHE A 148 2.15 -7.98 17.19
C PHE A 148 1.48 -8.96 16.22
N LEU A 149 0.28 -9.47 16.57
CA LEU A 149 -0.48 -10.33 15.69
C LEU A 149 -1.10 -9.57 14.49
N SER A 150 -1.22 -8.25 14.59
CA SER A 150 -1.73 -7.41 13.49
C SER A 150 -0.84 -7.41 12.24
N TRP A 151 0.43 -7.83 12.37
CA TRP A 151 1.32 -8.02 11.21
C TRP A 151 0.83 -9.09 10.25
N LEU A 152 0.17 -10.13 10.74
CA LEU A 152 -0.35 -11.22 9.92
C LEU A 152 -1.38 -10.71 8.88
N PRO A 153 -2.48 -10.02 9.28
CA PRO A 153 -3.44 -9.47 8.32
C PRO A 153 -2.81 -8.40 7.40
N LEU A 154 -1.81 -7.64 7.86
CA LEU A 154 -1.11 -6.67 7.01
C LEU A 154 -0.34 -7.34 5.87
N VAL A 155 0.39 -8.40 6.17
CA VAL A 155 1.13 -9.18 5.17
C VAL A 155 0.16 -9.85 4.19
N LEU A 156 -0.93 -10.43 4.68
CA LEU A 156 -1.96 -11.02 3.82
C LEU A 156 -2.60 -9.97 2.90
N LEU A 157 -2.93 -8.79 3.44
CA LEU A 157 -3.48 -7.68 2.66
C LEU A 157 -2.49 -7.20 1.60
N PHE A 158 -1.18 -7.14 1.91
CA PHE A 158 -0.13 -6.79 0.94
C PHE A 158 -0.11 -7.77 -0.24
N PHE A 159 -0.06 -9.08 0.03
CA PHE A 159 -0.05 -10.08 -1.04
C PHE A 159 -1.32 -10.08 -1.86
N PHE A 160 -2.47 -9.93 -1.20
CA PHE A 160 -3.77 -9.85 -1.86
C PHE A 160 -3.86 -8.62 -2.78
N SER A 161 -3.49 -7.43 -2.27
CA SER A 161 -3.51 -6.18 -3.05
C SER A 161 -2.51 -6.21 -4.21
N CYS A 162 -1.32 -6.80 -3.99
CA CYS A 162 -0.31 -6.98 -5.03
C CYS A 162 -0.80 -7.92 -6.14
N GLY A 163 -1.43 -9.04 -5.77
CA GLY A 163 -2.02 -9.99 -6.71
C GLY A 163 -3.12 -9.36 -7.56
N LEU A 164 -4.04 -8.63 -6.93
CA LEU A 164 -5.07 -7.88 -7.65
C LEU A 164 -4.48 -6.78 -8.54
N GLY A 165 -3.49 -6.04 -8.06
CA GLY A 165 -2.80 -5.01 -8.84
C GLY A 165 -2.15 -5.59 -10.10
N LEU A 166 -1.54 -6.78 -10.02
CA LEU A 166 -0.99 -7.51 -11.16
C LEU A 166 -2.07 -7.93 -12.15
N LEU A 167 -3.17 -8.50 -11.67
CA LEU A 167 -4.29 -8.91 -12.52
C LEU A 167 -4.90 -7.72 -13.25
N LEU A 168 -5.21 -6.65 -12.52
CA LEU A 168 -5.78 -5.43 -13.09
C LEU A 168 -4.84 -4.75 -14.08
N SER A 169 -3.53 -4.75 -13.81
CA SER A 169 -2.52 -4.24 -14.74
C SER A 169 -2.49 -5.03 -16.06
N ALA A 170 -2.59 -6.37 -15.99
CA ALA A 170 -2.65 -7.21 -17.18
C ALA A 170 -3.92 -6.95 -18.00
N LEU A 171 -5.07 -6.86 -17.35
CA LEU A 171 -6.34 -6.51 -17.98
C LEU A 171 -6.31 -5.13 -18.63
N ALA A 172 -5.78 -4.12 -17.92
CA ALA A 172 -5.67 -2.75 -18.44
C ALA A 172 -4.81 -2.68 -19.72
N VAL A 173 -3.73 -3.45 -19.80
CA VAL A 173 -2.91 -3.53 -21.00
C VAL A 173 -3.66 -4.25 -22.12
N TYR A 174 -4.42 -5.30 -21.82
CA TYR A 174 -5.18 -6.05 -22.79
C TYR A 174 -6.32 -5.23 -23.42
N PHE A 175 -7.10 -4.51 -22.59
CA PHE A 175 -8.24 -3.72 -23.08
C PHE A 175 -7.87 -2.39 -23.74
N ARG A 176 -6.61 -1.93 -23.62
CA ARG A 176 -6.15 -0.68 -24.23
C ARG A 176 -5.53 -0.87 -25.61
N ILE A 177 -5.52 -2.10 -26.12
CA ILE A 177 -5.21 -2.41 -27.51
C ILE A 177 -6.52 -2.33 -28.29
#